data_cf4b492b1b20288986bdbfce4f401b04
#
_entry.id   cf4b492b1b20288986bdbfce4f401b04
#
_cell.length_a   1.000
_cell.length_b   1.000
_cell.length_c   1.000
_cell.angle_alpha   90.00
_cell.angle_beta   90.00
_cell.angle_gamma   90.00
#
_symmetry.space_group_name_H-M   'P 1'
#
loop_
_entity.id
_entity.type
_entity.pdbx_description
1 polymer ?
#
loop_
_entity_poly.entity_id
_entity_poly.type
_entity_poly.pdbx_seq_one_letter_code
_entity_poly.pdbx_strand_id
1 'polypeptide(L)'
;MAHETIEDWSKALGMSRRAFTRLFRRETGLSFVAWRQQACIVAALPRLAAREPITAVALDLGYDNPAAFTTMFKRVLGSPPRLYLRQNG
;
A
#
# COMPACT_ATOMS: atom_id res chain seq x y z
N MET A 1 -5.21 -4.54 -7.74
CA MET A 1 -5.90 -3.57 -6.89
C MET A 1 -4.94 -2.65 -6.17
N ALA A 2 -4.17 -3.18 -5.21
CA ALA A 2 -3.28 -2.34 -4.43
C ALA A 2 -2.17 -1.68 -5.23
N HIS A 3 -1.85 -2.19 -6.39
CA HIS A 3 -0.81 -1.65 -7.27
C HIS A 3 -1.34 -0.75 -8.39
N GLU A 4 -2.64 -0.45 -8.39
CA GLU A 4 -3.19 0.46 -9.38
C GLU A 4 -2.69 1.88 -9.15
N THR A 5 -2.50 2.63 -10.23
CA THR A 5 -1.92 3.96 -10.17
C THR A 5 -2.99 5.05 -10.26
N ILE A 6 -2.59 6.29 -9.92
CA ILE A 6 -3.46 7.44 -10.08
C ILE A 6 -3.86 7.60 -11.55
N GLU A 7 -2.94 7.33 -12.48
CA GLU A 7 -3.23 7.41 -13.90
C GLU A 7 -4.33 6.44 -14.31
N ASP A 8 -4.29 5.22 -13.80
CA ASP A 8 -5.28 4.21 -14.12
C ASP A 8 -6.67 4.65 -13.64
N TRP A 9 -6.76 5.14 -12.42
CA TRP A 9 -8.03 5.57 -11.86
C TRP A 9 -8.58 6.83 -12.53
N SER A 10 -7.71 7.81 -12.81
CA SER A 10 -8.15 9.03 -13.45
C SER A 10 -8.65 8.76 -14.86
N LYS A 11 -8.00 7.86 -15.61
CA LYS A 11 -8.45 7.45 -16.93
C LYS A 11 -9.82 6.80 -16.86
N ALA A 12 -10.00 5.87 -15.94
CA ALA A 12 -11.26 5.15 -15.80
C ALA A 12 -12.42 6.09 -15.51
N LEU A 13 -12.17 7.17 -14.78
CA LEU A 13 -13.20 8.14 -14.41
C LEU A 13 -13.29 9.31 -15.37
N GLY A 14 -12.47 9.35 -16.41
CA GLY A 14 -12.47 10.45 -17.37
C GLY A 14 -11.99 11.76 -16.77
N MET A 15 -11.13 11.71 -15.75
CA MET A 15 -10.64 12.90 -15.06
C MET A 15 -9.15 13.09 -15.30
N SER A 16 -8.67 14.33 -15.17
CA SER A 16 -7.26 14.59 -15.15
C SER A 16 -6.67 14.05 -13.83
N ARG A 17 -5.37 13.77 -13.84
CA ARG A 17 -4.69 13.32 -12.64
C ARG A 17 -4.87 14.30 -11.47
N ARG A 18 -4.74 15.60 -11.76
CA ARG A 18 -4.90 16.63 -10.73
C ARG A 18 -6.31 16.66 -10.16
N ALA A 19 -7.31 16.59 -11.04
CA ALA A 19 -8.71 16.60 -10.61
C ALA A 19 -9.04 15.37 -9.77
N PHE A 20 -8.54 14.20 -10.19
CA PHE A 20 -8.75 12.97 -9.43
C PHE A 20 -8.09 13.05 -8.04
N THR A 21 -6.85 13.52 -7.98
CA THR A 21 -6.13 13.63 -6.70
C THR A 21 -6.87 14.55 -5.73
N ARG A 22 -7.37 15.67 -6.24
CA ARG A 22 -8.11 16.62 -5.41
C ARG A 22 -9.41 16.03 -4.91
N LEU A 23 -10.16 15.36 -5.80
CA LEU A 23 -11.40 14.72 -5.44
C LEU A 23 -11.17 13.62 -4.40
N PHE A 24 -10.18 12.78 -4.63
CA PHE A 24 -9.87 11.68 -3.72
C PHE A 24 -9.57 12.18 -2.32
N ARG A 25 -8.71 13.22 -2.22
CA ARG A 25 -8.37 13.77 -0.92
C ARG A 25 -9.58 14.37 -0.21
N ARG A 26 -10.44 15.04 -0.95
CA ARG A 26 -11.64 15.64 -0.38
C ARG A 26 -12.61 14.57 0.14
N GLU A 27 -12.79 13.48 -0.60
CA GLU A 27 -13.75 12.44 -0.24
C GLU A 27 -13.24 11.50 0.85
N THR A 28 -11.93 11.23 0.88
CA THR A 28 -11.37 10.26 1.83
C THR A 28 -10.57 10.89 2.96
N GLY A 29 -10.18 12.14 2.82
CA GLY A 29 -9.28 12.79 3.77
C GLY A 29 -7.83 12.35 3.63
N LEU A 30 -7.52 11.48 2.66
CA LEU A 30 -6.19 10.93 2.45
C LEU A 30 -5.69 11.21 1.05
N SER A 31 -4.37 11.32 0.90
CA SER A 31 -3.80 11.31 -0.44
C SER A 31 -3.96 9.90 -1.03
N PHE A 32 -3.98 9.80 -2.35
CA PHE A 32 -4.07 8.50 -3.00
C PHE A 32 -2.91 7.60 -2.59
N VAL A 33 -1.71 8.16 -2.47
CA VAL A 33 -0.53 7.40 -2.06
C VAL A 33 -0.70 6.84 -0.65
N ALA A 34 -1.17 7.66 0.28
CA ALA A 34 -1.39 7.22 1.65
C ALA A 34 -2.46 6.12 1.71
N TRP A 35 -3.55 6.30 0.98
CA TRP A 35 -4.61 5.29 0.92
C TRP A 35 -4.08 3.98 0.35
N ARG A 36 -3.31 4.06 -0.74
CA ARG A 36 -2.76 2.86 -1.37
C ARG A 36 -1.81 2.12 -0.44
N GLN A 37 -1.00 2.86 0.32
CA GLN A 37 -0.11 2.25 1.29
C GLN A 37 -0.86 1.51 2.37
N GLN A 38 -1.94 2.10 2.89
CA GLN A 38 -2.77 1.43 3.88
C GLN A 38 -3.44 0.19 3.31
N ALA A 39 -3.93 0.27 2.07
CA ALA A 39 -4.52 -0.88 1.41
C ALA A 39 -3.50 -2.02 1.23
N CYS A 40 -2.26 -1.68 0.90
CA CYS A 40 -1.20 -2.67 0.79
C CYS A 40 -0.92 -3.35 2.14
N ILE A 41 -0.91 -2.58 3.22
CA ILE A 41 -0.70 -3.13 4.56
C ILE A 41 -1.82 -4.09 4.93
N VAL A 42 -3.07 -3.70 4.72
CA VAL A 42 -4.22 -4.55 5.02
C VAL A 42 -4.15 -5.86 4.23
N ALA A 43 -3.77 -5.79 2.96
CA ALA A 43 -3.62 -6.99 2.13
C ALA A 43 -2.44 -7.85 2.57
N ALA A 44 -1.37 -7.22 3.05
CA ALA A 44 -0.14 -7.93 3.43
C ALA A 44 -0.25 -8.66 4.77
N LEU A 45 -0.94 -8.08 5.75
CA LEU A 45 -0.93 -8.61 7.11
C LEU A 45 -1.35 -10.08 7.21
N PRO A 46 -2.49 -10.52 6.63
CA PRO A 46 -2.85 -11.94 6.74
C PRO A 46 -1.86 -12.85 6.02
N ARG A 47 -1.27 -12.39 4.92
CA ARG A 47 -0.29 -13.18 4.19
C ARG A 47 1.00 -13.35 4.99
N LEU A 48 1.45 -12.28 5.63
CA LEU A 48 2.65 -12.32 6.46
C LEU A 48 2.40 -13.13 7.73
N ALA A 49 1.20 -13.05 8.30
CA ALA A 49 0.83 -13.87 9.45
C ALA A 49 0.80 -15.36 9.08
N ALA A 50 0.46 -15.68 7.82
CA ALA A 50 0.50 -17.04 7.30
C ALA A 50 1.91 -17.48 6.92
N ARG A 51 2.92 -16.66 7.21
CA ARG A 51 4.33 -16.92 6.97
C ARG A 51 4.70 -17.00 5.49
N GLU A 52 3.97 -16.29 4.64
CA GLU A 52 4.39 -16.15 3.24
C GLU A 52 5.66 -15.30 3.18
N PRO A 53 6.56 -15.59 2.23
CA PRO A 53 7.82 -14.83 2.12
C PRO A 53 7.55 -13.35 1.84
N ILE A 54 8.27 -12.47 2.52
CA ILE A 54 8.14 -11.03 2.31
C ILE A 54 8.40 -10.67 0.84
N THR A 55 9.34 -11.36 0.20
CA THR A 55 9.64 -11.11 -1.22
C THR A 55 8.40 -11.30 -2.09
N ALA A 56 7.68 -12.42 -1.89
CA ALA A 56 6.48 -12.70 -2.68
C ALA A 56 5.39 -11.67 -2.40
N VAL A 57 5.15 -11.36 -1.13
CA VAL A 57 4.13 -10.39 -0.75
C VAL A 57 4.43 -9.02 -1.35
N ALA A 58 5.68 -8.55 -1.23
CA ALA A 58 6.08 -7.25 -1.74
C ALA A 58 5.89 -7.15 -3.24
N LEU A 59 6.34 -8.15 -3.99
CA LEU A 59 6.22 -8.13 -5.44
C LEU A 59 4.77 -8.20 -5.89
N ASP A 60 3.96 -9.02 -5.24
CA ASP A 60 2.53 -9.13 -5.57
C ASP A 60 1.79 -7.82 -5.33
N LEU A 61 2.24 -7.02 -4.38
CA LEU A 61 1.62 -5.75 -4.06
C LEU A 61 2.19 -4.59 -4.88
N GLY A 62 3.08 -4.88 -5.83
CA GLY A 62 3.56 -3.89 -6.77
C GLY A 62 4.84 -3.17 -6.36
N TYR A 63 5.56 -3.67 -5.37
CA TYR A 63 6.84 -3.10 -4.98
C TYR A 63 7.96 -3.74 -5.80
N ASP A 64 8.96 -2.94 -6.16
CA ASP A 64 10.07 -3.41 -6.99
C ASP A 64 10.96 -4.41 -6.26
N ASN A 65 11.01 -4.32 -4.95
CA ASN A 65 11.84 -5.20 -4.14
C ASN A 65 11.33 -5.23 -2.70
N PRO A 66 11.75 -6.25 -1.91
CA PRO A 66 11.30 -6.36 -0.52
C PRO A 66 11.71 -5.17 0.36
N ALA A 67 12.86 -4.56 0.07
CA ALA A 67 13.34 -3.43 0.87
C ALA A 67 12.40 -2.23 0.76
N ALA A 68 11.89 -1.95 -0.44
CA ALA A 68 10.94 -0.85 -0.64
C ALA A 68 9.67 -1.08 0.16
N PHE A 69 9.15 -2.30 0.14
CA PHE A 69 7.97 -2.66 0.92
C PHE A 69 8.23 -2.53 2.42
N THR A 70 9.36 -3.05 2.89
CA THR A 70 9.73 -2.99 4.31
C THR A 70 9.85 -1.55 4.80
N THR A 71 10.46 -0.68 3.99
CA THR A 71 10.59 0.74 4.33
C THR A 71 9.22 1.39 4.48
N MET A 72 8.31 1.12 3.54
CA MET A 72 6.95 1.65 3.60
C MET A 72 6.23 1.12 4.85
N PHE A 73 6.30 -0.18 5.08
CA PHE A 73 5.64 -0.82 6.21
C PHE A 73 6.10 -0.21 7.54
N LYS A 74 7.41 -0.05 7.71
CA LYS A 74 7.98 0.55 8.92
C LYS A 74 7.50 1.98 9.10
N ARG A 75 7.43 2.75 8.02
CA ARG A 75 6.99 4.14 8.10
C ARG A 75 5.53 4.25 8.54
N VAL A 76 4.68 3.37 8.04
CA VAL A 76 3.25 3.41 8.33
C VAL A 76 2.92 2.84 9.71
N LEU A 77 3.51 1.71 10.06
CA LEU A 77 3.18 0.98 11.29
C LEU A 77 4.21 1.14 12.42
N GLY A 78 5.33 1.81 12.16
CA GLY A 78 6.32 2.10 13.19
C GLY A 78 7.38 1.03 13.37
N SER A 79 7.21 -0.16 12.83
CA SER A 79 8.20 -1.22 12.92
C SER A 79 8.18 -2.09 11.67
N PRO A 80 9.29 -2.78 11.32
CA PRO A 80 9.32 -3.63 10.14
C PRO A 80 8.41 -4.85 10.32
N PRO A 81 8.01 -5.52 9.21
CA PRO A 81 7.06 -6.62 9.27
C PRO A 81 7.42 -7.71 10.27
N ARG A 82 8.69 -8.12 10.29
CA ARG A 82 9.14 -9.18 11.20
C ARG A 82 8.89 -8.80 12.65
N LEU A 83 9.28 -7.59 13.03
CA LEU A 83 9.16 -7.12 14.40
C LEU A 83 7.70 -6.87 14.76
N TYR A 84 6.94 -6.28 13.84
CA TYR A 84 5.52 -6.00 14.06
C TYR A 84 4.74 -7.27 14.35
N LEU A 85 4.97 -8.33 13.57
CA LEU A 85 4.28 -9.59 13.76
C LEU A 85 4.67 -10.26 15.07
N ARG A 86 5.93 -10.11 15.47
CA ARG A 86 6.38 -10.67 16.76
C ARG A 86 5.71 -9.96 17.92
N GLN A 87 5.53 -8.64 17.83
CA GLN A 87 4.93 -7.85 18.91
C GLN A 87 3.42 -7.99 18.97
N ASN A 88 2.76 -8.20 17.83
CA ASN A 88 1.31 -8.17 17.74
C ASN A 88 0.69 -9.48 17.29
N GLY A 89 1.50 -10.46 17.03
CA GLY A 89 1.05 -11.78 16.61
C GLY A 89 1.21 -12.77 17.73
#